data_e7e6cf09b245af6987e346ccd165dc13
#
_entry.id   e7e6cf09b245af6987e346ccd165dc13
#
_cell.length_a   1.000
_cell.length_b   1.000
_cell.length_c   1.000
_cell.angle_alpha   90.00
_cell.angle_beta   90.00
_cell.angle_gamma   90.00
#
_symmetry.space_group_name_H-M   'P 1'
#
loop_
_entity.id
_entity.type
_entity.pdbx_description
1 polymer ?
#
loop_
_entity_poly.entity_id
_entity_poly.type
_entity_poly.pdbx_seq_one_letter_code
_entity_poly.pdbx_strand_id
1 'polypeptide(L)'
;ELSPLTKQSLTKDILSKYNMLAINPIIVTPEYTYIDIDTTVKYNQLKTTLSSGELQAQIMEEVKSFFDNEIGQFKVNLRFSKLSQTIDESNVSISNNTTALKIYKKFYTQASNTVGNYIFKFNNKLNPGSAVSSVFGSTADGSQMALLDDGQGNILLYDIISEGFISTTQGTIDYENGVIELSGFNPVLDINTVISLYATPKTNDISTVRNNLLILNSTNVTLETI
;
A
#
# COMPACT_ATOMS: atom_id res chain seq x y z
N GLU A 1 7.91 -9.40 11.95
CA GLU A 1 7.87 -8.63 13.22
C GLU A 1 8.66 -9.34 14.32
N LEU A 2 9.36 -8.55 15.16
CA LEU A 2 10.00 -9.09 16.35
C LEU A 2 8.94 -9.56 17.34
N SER A 3 9.13 -10.77 17.91
CA SER A 3 8.24 -11.28 18.94
C SER A 3 8.23 -10.37 20.19
N PRO A 4 7.16 -10.36 20.99
CA PRO A 4 7.13 -9.60 22.23
C PRO A 4 8.29 -9.93 23.18
N LEU A 5 8.68 -11.20 23.26
CA LEU A 5 9.83 -11.67 24.05
C LEU A 5 11.16 -11.10 23.53
N THR A 6 11.36 -11.06 22.22
CA THR A 6 12.56 -10.48 21.60
C THR A 6 12.64 -8.97 21.84
N LYS A 7 11.49 -8.24 21.76
CA LYS A 7 11.42 -6.81 22.07
C LYS A 7 11.77 -6.55 23.54
N GLN A 8 11.27 -7.39 24.44
CA GLN A 8 11.54 -7.28 25.87
C GLN A 8 13.03 -7.57 26.21
N SER A 9 13.61 -8.60 25.59
CA SER A 9 15.03 -8.91 25.76
C SER A 9 15.93 -7.79 25.24
N LEU A 10 15.67 -7.26 24.02
CA LEU A 10 16.40 -6.12 23.48
C LEU A 10 16.31 -4.88 24.39
N THR A 11 15.14 -4.59 24.94
CA THR A 11 14.95 -3.46 25.84
C THR A 11 15.72 -3.66 27.14
N LYS A 12 15.65 -4.86 27.74
CA LYS A 12 16.24 -5.16 29.03
C LYS A 12 17.77 -5.37 28.93
N ASP A 13 18.23 -6.11 27.93
CA ASP A 13 19.63 -6.60 27.91
C ASP A 13 20.58 -5.65 27.17
N ILE A 14 20.06 -4.87 26.22
CA ILE A 14 20.84 -3.96 25.40
C ILE A 14 20.52 -2.51 25.72
N LEU A 15 19.26 -2.09 25.49
CA LEU A 15 18.92 -0.68 25.56
C LEU A 15 19.00 -0.11 26.98
N SER A 16 18.68 -0.90 28.01
CA SER A 16 18.80 -0.46 29.41
C SER A 16 20.24 -0.10 29.81
N LYS A 17 21.25 -0.70 29.17
CA LYS A 17 22.67 -0.39 29.44
C LYS A 17 23.10 0.97 28.90
N TYR A 18 22.35 1.52 27.95
CA TYR A 18 22.61 2.82 27.33
C TYR A 18 21.62 3.90 27.76
N ASN A 19 20.77 3.59 28.75
CA ASN A 19 19.83 4.58 29.28
C ASN A 19 20.60 5.68 30.04
N MET A 20 20.52 6.89 29.51
CA MET A 20 20.81 8.10 30.29
C MET A 20 19.55 8.52 31.07
N LEU A 21 19.74 9.20 32.20
CA LEU A 21 18.67 9.63 33.12
C LEU A 21 17.47 10.34 32.45
N ALA A 22 17.62 10.82 31.21
CA ALA A 22 16.58 11.57 30.47
C ALA A 22 16.11 10.88 29.18
N ILE A 23 16.63 9.69 28.82
CA ILE A 23 16.31 9.02 27.55
C ILE A 23 15.78 7.61 27.83
N ASN A 24 14.52 7.39 27.55
CA ASN A 24 13.91 6.06 27.60
C ASN A 24 13.72 5.53 26.19
N PRO A 25 14.51 4.55 25.72
CA PRO A 25 14.35 3.99 24.38
C PRO A 25 13.10 3.14 24.28
N ILE A 26 12.30 3.37 23.25
CA ILE A 26 11.08 2.61 22.96
C ILE A 26 11.25 1.92 21.61
N ILE A 27 11.00 0.61 21.57
CA ILE A 27 10.95 -0.15 20.33
C ILE A 27 9.55 0.00 19.72
N VAL A 28 9.47 0.68 18.62
CA VAL A 28 8.21 0.89 17.87
C VAL A 28 8.15 -0.07 16.69
N THR A 29 7.00 -0.69 16.47
CA THR A 29 6.74 -1.49 15.26
C THR A 29 6.57 -0.56 14.06
N PRO A 30 7.28 -0.77 12.94
CA PRO A 30 7.06 0.02 11.74
C PRO A 30 5.66 -0.19 11.18
N GLU A 31 5.08 0.87 10.66
CA GLU A 31 3.89 0.82 9.81
C GLU A 31 4.34 0.71 8.35
N TYR A 32 3.71 -0.17 7.60
CA TYR A 32 4.00 -0.37 6.18
C TYR A 32 2.91 0.26 5.34
N THR A 33 3.31 1.02 4.31
CA THR A 33 2.47 1.43 3.21
C THR A 33 3.01 0.79 1.95
N TYR A 34 2.22 -0.09 1.36
CA TYR A 34 2.57 -0.77 0.12
C TYR A 34 2.19 0.08 -1.06
N ILE A 35 2.98 0.00 -2.13
CA ILE A 35 2.79 0.75 -3.36
C ILE A 35 2.70 -0.22 -4.52
N ASP A 36 1.65 -0.08 -5.31
CA ASP A 36 1.53 -0.69 -6.63
C ASP A 36 1.69 0.38 -7.70
N ILE A 37 2.47 0.07 -8.72
CA ILE A 37 2.79 0.95 -9.84
C ILE A 37 2.23 0.34 -11.12
N ASP A 38 1.39 1.11 -11.80
CA ASP A 38 0.95 0.83 -13.17
C ASP A 38 1.56 1.87 -14.10
N THR A 39 2.40 1.46 -15.04
CA THR A 39 3.06 2.38 -15.98
C THR A 39 2.86 1.92 -17.44
N THR A 40 2.49 2.87 -18.28
CA THR A 40 2.48 2.72 -19.73
C THR A 40 3.67 3.48 -20.28
N VAL A 41 4.58 2.77 -20.93
CA VAL A 41 5.85 3.29 -21.45
C VAL A 41 5.83 3.29 -22.97
N LYS A 42 6.05 4.48 -23.55
CA LYS A 42 6.19 4.64 -25.01
C LYS A 42 7.66 4.55 -25.42
N TYR A 43 7.96 3.67 -26.37
CA TYR A 43 9.33 3.44 -26.79
C TYR A 43 9.46 3.29 -28.31
N ASN A 44 10.65 3.62 -28.82
CA ASN A 44 11.01 3.44 -30.23
C ASN A 44 11.73 2.10 -30.43
N GLN A 45 11.06 1.16 -31.07
CA GLN A 45 11.59 -0.18 -31.32
C GLN A 45 12.90 -0.18 -32.15
N LEU A 46 13.13 0.83 -32.94
CA LEU A 46 14.35 0.94 -33.77
C LEU A 46 15.58 1.38 -32.94
N LYS A 47 15.39 1.85 -31.72
CA LYS A 47 16.47 2.30 -30.83
C LYS A 47 16.88 1.27 -29.77
N THR A 48 16.31 0.09 -29.80
CA THR A 48 16.67 -1.00 -28.87
C THR A 48 16.85 -2.31 -29.63
N THR A 49 17.72 -3.15 -29.09
CA THR A 49 17.89 -4.53 -29.54
C THR A 49 17.15 -5.52 -28.64
N LEU A 50 16.55 -5.01 -27.54
CA LEU A 50 15.81 -5.83 -26.61
C LEU A 50 14.44 -6.19 -27.16
N SER A 51 13.99 -7.38 -26.86
CA SER A 51 12.58 -7.76 -27.03
C SER A 51 11.69 -6.97 -26.06
N SER A 52 10.40 -6.89 -26.33
CA SER A 52 9.44 -6.21 -25.44
C SER A 52 9.46 -6.79 -24.02
N GLY A 53 9.59 -8.12 -23.89
CA GLY A 53 9.68 -8.78 -22.57
C GLY A 53 10.96 -8.43 -21.81
N GLU A 54 12.11 -8.33 -22.48
CA GLU A 54 13.37 -7.92 -21.86
C GLU A 54 13.33 -6.45 -21.47
N LEU A 55 12.74 -5.57 -22.27
CA LEU A 55 12.58 -4.16 -21.92
C LEU A 55 11.65 -3.99 -20.71
N GLN A 56 10.53 -4.72 -20.65
CA GLN A 56 9.66 -4.74 -19.47
C GLN A 56 10.41 -5.18 -18.21
N ALA A 57 11.17 -6.27 -18.31
CA ALA A 57 11.95 -6.80 -17.18
C ALA A 57 13.02 -5.79 -16.72
N GLN A 58 13.68 -5.10 -17.63
CA GLN A 58 14.64 -4.05 -17.33
C GLN A 58 13.99 -2.90 -16.55
N ILE A 59 12.85 -2.39 -17.04
CA ILE A 59 12.11 -1.30 -16.36
C ILE A 59 11.68 -1.73 -14.95
N MET A 60 11.15 -2.94 -14.80
CA MET A 60 10.73 -3.47 -13.50
C MET A 60 11.90 -3.57 -12.52
N GLU A 61 13.08 -4.01 -12.97
CA GLU A 61 14.28 -4.12 -12.14
C GLU A 61 14.83 -2.76 -11.73
N GLU A 62 14.82 -1.76 -12.63
CA GLU A 62 15.23 -0.39 -12.31
C GLU A 62 14.29 0.26 -11.28
N VAL A 63 12.98 0.09 -11.44
CA VAL A 63 11.99 0.56 -10.44
C VAL A 63 12.20 -0.12 -9.11
N LYS A 64 12.44 -1.44 -9.09
CA LYS A 64 12.71 -2.19 -7.85
C LYS A 64 14.01 -1.70 -7.19
N SER A 65 15.08 -1.54 -7.96
CA SER A 65 16.36 -1.01 -7.48
C SER A 65 16.23 0.39 -6.87
N PHE A 66 15.43 1.27 -7.51
CA PHE A 66 15.12 2.58 -6.97
C PHE A 66 14.43 2.50 -5.60
N PHE A 67 13.44 1.61 -5.46
CA PHE A 67 12.77 1.43 -4.18
C PHE A 67 13.69 0.85 -3.11
N ASP A 68 14.47 -0.18 -3.44
CA ASP A 68 15.36 -0.86 -2.51
C ASP A 68 16.48 0.07 -2.00
N ASN A 69 17.00 0.94 -2.86
CA ASN A 69 18.14 1.79 -2.53
C ASN A 69 17.74 3.17 -2.00
N GLU A 70 16.66 3.76 -2.51
CA GLU A 70 16.33 5.16 -2.20
C GLU A 70 15.08 5.31 -1.35
N ILE A 71 14.05 4.44 -1.50
CA ILE A 71 12.73 4.66 -0.88
C ILE A 71 12.49 3.80 0.36
N GLY A 72 12.95 2.56 0.38
CA GLY A 72 12.69 1.57 1.44
C GLY A 72 13.31 1.90 2.81
N GLN A 73 13.44 3.18 3.15
CA GLN A 73 14.04 3.69 4.36
C GLN A 73 13.06 4.55 5.17
N PHE A 74 13.30 4.67 6.48
CA PHE A 74 12.48 5.54 7.32
C PHE A 74 12.64 7.02 6.95
N LYS A 75 11.52 7.75 6.96
CA LYS A 75 11.44 9.20 6.67
C LYS A 75 11.82 9.57 5.22
N VAL A 76 11.76 8.65 4.31
CA VAL A 76 11.99 8.93 2.89
C VAL A 76 10.67 9.04 2.17
N ASN A 77 10.45 10.14 1.49
CA ASN A 77 9.27 10.39 0.68
C ASN A 77 9.49 9.90 -0.75
N LEU A 78 8.48 9.33 -1.36
CA LEU A 78 8.48 9.04 -2.79
C LEU A 78 8.17 10.34 -3.55
N ARG A 79 9.13 10.79 -4.37
CA ARG A 79 8.93 11.85 -5.33
C ARG A 79 8.60 11.25 -6.68
N PHE A 80 7.41 11.52 -7.16
CA PHE A 80 6.92 10.98 -8.44
C PHE A 80 7.81 11.34 -9.63
N SER A 81 8.32 12.56 -9.66
CA SER A 81 9.24 12.98 -10.72
C SER A 81 10.51 12.14 -10.81
N LYS A 82 11.07 11.73 -9.66
CA LYS A 82 12.22 10.81 -9.64
C LYS A 82 11.86 9.41 -10.14
N LEU A 83 10.72 8.88 -9.74
CA LEU A 83 10.24 7.60 -10.23
C LEU A 83 10.04 7.63 -11.76
N SER A 84 9.36 8.66 -12.26
CA SER A 84 9.15 8.84 -13.70
C SER A 84 10.48 8.96 -14.45
N GLN A 85 11.43 9.71 -13.91
CA GLN A 85 12.79 9.82 -14.47
C GLN A 85 13.51 8.46 -14.48
N THR A 86 13.44 7.70 -13.41
CA THR A 86 14.05 6.34 -13.34
C THR A 86 13.50 5.44 -14.44
N ILE A 87 12.18 5.51 -14.69
CA ILE A 87 11.54 4.75 -15.78
C ILE A 87 12.04 5.22 -17.13
N ASP A 88 12.06 6.54 -17.38
CA ASP A 88 12.49 7.10 -18.67
C ASP A 88 13.97 6.83 -18.96
N GLU A 89 14.82 6.86 -17.96
CA GLU A 89 16.27 6.64 -18.08
C GLU A 89 16.66 5.16 -18.12
N SER A 90 15.71 4.24 -17.82
CA SER A 90 16.01 2.80 -17.80
C SER A 90 16.46 2.25 -19.16
N ASN A 91 16.04 2.89 -20.28
CA ASN A 91 16.52 2.55 -21.62
C ASN A 91 16.44 3.74 -22.58
N VAL A 92 17.46 3.89 -23.43
CA VAL A 92 17.55 4.98 -24.43
C VAL A 92 16.44 4.97 -25.49
N SER A 93 15.72 3.87 -25.64
CA SER A 93 14.60 3.76 -26.56
C SER A 93 13.31 4.38 -26.02
N ILE A 94 13.22 4.61 -24.71
CA ILE A 94 12.03 5.16 -24.04
C ILE A 94 11.91 6.64 -24.36
N SER A 95 10.71 7.05 -24.72
CA SER A 95 10.40 8.46 -25.02
C SER A 95 9.66 9.14 -23.90
N ASN A 96 8.72 8.45 -23.27
CA ASN A 96 7.98 8.92 -22.09
C ASN A 96 7.28 7.77 -21.39
N ASN A 97 6.81 8.05 -20.17
CA ASN A 97 5.93 7.15 -19.43
C ASN A 97 4.68 7.88 -18.91
N THR A 98 3.63 7.13 -18.70
CA THR A 98 2.43 7.54 -17.95
C THR A 98 2.24 6.57 -16.80
N THR A 99 2.49 7.04 -15.59
CA THR A 99 2.54 6.20 -14.40
C THR A 99 1.45 6.58 -13.42
N ALA A 100 0.74 5.59 -12.90
CA ALA A 100 -0.24 5.71 -11.84
C ALA A 100 0.22 4.94 -10.60
N LEU A 101 -0.10 5.48 -9.42
CA LEU A 101 0.24 4.89 -8.13
C LEU A 101 -1.03 4.53 -7.37
N LYS A 102 -1.03 3.35 -6.76
CA LYS A 102 -1.99 2.95 -5.73
C LYS A 102 -1.22 2.64 -4.46
N ILE A 103 -1.73 3.12 -3.35
CA ILE A 103 -1.18 2.81 -2.03
C ILE A 103 -2.16 1.92 -1.28
N TYR A 104 -1.65 1.01 -0.45
CA TYR A 104 -2.51 0.19 0.37
C TYR A 104 -1.87 -0.21 1.70
N LYS A 105 -2.73 -0.61 2.63
CA LYS A 105 -2.36 -1.19 3.92
C LYS A 105 -2.96 -2.57 4.06
N LYS A 106 -2.20 -3.49 4.65
CA LYS A 106 -2.66 -4.84 4.99
C LYS A 106 -3.10 -4.89 6.44
N PHE A 107 -4.20 -5.56 6.71
CA PHE A 107 -4.61 -5.85 8.07
C PHE A 107 -5.12 -7.27 8.20
N TYR A 108 -4.98 -7.79 9.40
CA TYR A 108 -5.45 -9.10 9.78
C TYR A 108 -6.65 -8.93 10.70
N THR A 109 -7.72 -9.60 10.39
CA THR A 109 -8.85 -9.71 11.31
C THR A 109 -8.52 -10.75 12.37
N GLN A 110 -8.90 -10.51 13.61
CA GLN A 110 -8.49 -11.37 14.72
C GLN A 110 -9.09 -12.77 14.63
N ALA A 111 -10.34 -12.90 14.30
CA ALA A 111 -11.05 -14.15 14.06
C ALA A 111 -12.33 -13.86 13.30
N SER A 112 -12.88 -14.87 12.63
CA SER A 112 -14.22 -14.80 12.05
C SER A 112 -15.24 -14.43 13.14
N ASN A 113 -16.19 -13.55 12.83
CA ASN A 113 -17.22 -13.04 13.75
C ASN A 113 -16.69 -12.29 14.99
N THR A 114 -15.52 -11.70 14.91
CA THR A 114 -15.01 -10.81 15.96
C THR A 114 -15.15 -9.35 15.54
N VAL A 115 -15.93 -8.59 16.29
CA VAL A 115 -16.11 -7.15 16.06
C VAL A 115 -14.80 -6.44 16.33
N GLY A 116 -14.31 -5.68 15.36
CA GLY A 116 -13.07 -4.92 15.45
C GLY A 116 -13.23 -3.47 15.03
N ASN A 117 -12.38 -2.61 15.59
CA ASN A 117 -12.20 -1.25 15.14
C ASN A 117 -10.79 -1.12 14.58
N TYR A 118 -10.66 -0.55 13.39
CA TYR A 118 -9.40 -0.43 12.68
C TYR A 118 -9.21 0.99 12.19
N ILE A 119 -7.99 1.52 12.35
CA ILE A 119 -7.62 2.86 11.87
C ILE A 119 -6.43 2.72 10.93
N PHE A 120 -6.62 3.19 9.69
CA PHE A 120 -5.59 3.19 8.65
C PHE A 120 -5.16 4.61 8.35
N LYS A 121 -3.92 4.94 8.65
CA LYS A 121 -3.33 6.26 8.39
C LYS A 121 -2.43 6.18 7.18
N PHE A 122 -2.92 6.65 6.04
CA PHE A 122 -2.11 6.79 4.82
C PHE A 122 -1.22 8.02 4.89
N ASN A 123 -1.62 9.03 5.71
CA ASN A 123 -0.90 10.30 5.88
C ASN A 123 -0.68 11.09 4.58
N ASN A 124 -1.50 10.82 3.59
CA ASN A 124 -1.51 11.47 2.28
C ASN A 124 -2.97 11.73 1.91
N LYS A 125 -3.23 12.87 1.27
CA LYS A 125 -4.58 13.17 0.77
C LYS A 125 -5.01 12.10 -0.22
N LEU A 126 -6.26 11.65 -0.10
CA LEU A 126 -6.82 10.61 -0.94
C LEU A 126 -7.84 11.17 -1.92
N ASN A 127 -8.00 10.51 -3.06
CA ASN A 127 -9.07 10.81 -3.99
C ASN A 127 -10.40 10.23 -3.48
N PRO A 128 -11.48 11.03 -3.41
CA PRO A 128 -12.80 10.53 -3.07
C PRO A 128 -13.27 9.42 -4.03
N GLY A 129 -13.90 8.38 -3.49
CA GLY A 129 -14.36 7.23 -4.26
C GLY A 129 -13.26 6.25 -4.66
N SER A 130 -12.04 6.41 -4.15
CA SER A 130 -10.90 5.57 -4.56
C SER A 130 -10.57 4.45 -3.59
N ALA A 131 -11.11 4.46 -2.38
CA ALA A 131 -10.79 3.44 -1.40
C ALA A 131 -11.59 2.16 -1.67
N VAL A 132 -10.87 1.04 -1.76
CA VAL A 132 -11.44 -0.29 -2.01
C VAL A 132 -10.62 -1.34 -1.28
N SER A 133 -11.28 -2.38 -0.73
CA SER A 133 -10.55 -3.50 -0.17
C SER A 133 -10.32 -4.62 -1.20
N SER A 134 -9.38 -5.53 -0.90
CA SER A 134 -9.40 -6.85 -1.51
C SER A 134 -10.70 -7.56 -1.15
N VAL A 135 -11.08 -8.53 -1.99
CA VAL A 135 -12.22 -9.40 -1.71
C VAL A 135 -11.92 -10.24 -0.47
N PHE A 136 -12.91 -10.36 0.40
CA PHE A 136 -12.87 -11.22 1.57
C PHE A 136 -14.20 -11.96 1.72
N GLY A 137 -14.21 -13.02 2.49
CA GLY A 137 -15.40 -13.83 2.70
C GLY A 137 -15.07 -15.20 3.28
N SER A 138 -16.02 -16.08 3.29
CA SER A 138 -15.86 -17.43 3.81
C SER A 138 -16.17 -18.46 2.74
N THR A 139 -15.32 -19.46 2.62
CA THR A 139 -15.55 -20.62 1.76
C THR A 139 -16.70 -21.50 2.27
N ALA A 140 -17.02 -21.39 3.57
CA ALA A 140 -18.07 -22.20 4.21
C ALA A 140 -19.49 -21.78 3.79
N ASP A 141 -19.72 -20.47 3.55
CA ASP A 141 -21.02 -19.93 3.13
C ASP A 141 -20.98 -19.34 1.70
N GLY A 142 -19.80 -19.33 1.07
CA GLY A 142 -19.58 -18.80 -0.27
C GLY A 142 -19.63 -17.28 -0.36
N SER A 143 -19.63 -16.55 0.76
CA SER A 143 -19.71 -15.09 0.77
C SER A 143 -18.46 -14.45 0.15
N GLN A 144 -18.65 -13.40 -0.68
CA GLN A 144 -17.59 -12.60 -1.27
C GLN A 144 -17.94 -11.13 -1.13
N MET A 145 -17.21 -10.45 -0.26
CA MET A 145 -17.46 -9.07 0.11
C MET A 145 -16.26 -8.19 -0.19
N ALA A 146 -16.50 -6.89 -0.38
CA ALA A 146 -15.47 -5.87 -0.43
C ALA A 146 -15.92 -4.61 0.32
N LEU A 147 -14.98 -3.83 0.82
CA LEU A 147 -15.23 -2.49 1.32
C LEU A 147 -15.05 -1.51 0.17
N LEU A 148 -16.00 -0.60 -0.02
CA LEU A 148 -15.97 0.43 -1.04
C LEU A 148 -16.25 1.81 -0.44
N ASP A 149 -15.54 2.80 -0.94
CA ASP A 149 -15.72 4.21 -0.65
C ASP A 149 -16.84 4.80 -1.54
N ASP A 150 -17.85 5.43 -0.93
CA ASP A 150 -18.96 6.07 -1.65
C ASP A 150 -18.62 7.45 -2.24
N GLY A 151 -17.40 7.94 -2.03
CA GLY A 151 -16.97 9.27 -2.44
C GLY A 151 -17.52 10.41 -1.57
N GLN A 152 -18.30 10.12 -0.54
CA GLN A 152 -18.94 11.08 0.36
C GLN A 152 -18.42 10.99 1.80
N GLY A 153 -17.43 10.14 2.03
CA GLY A 153 -16.80 9.97 3.34
C GLY A 153 -17.25 8.72 4.09
N ASN A 154 -18.00 7.82 3.46
CA ASN A 154 -18.40 6.56 4.09
C ASN A 154 -17.73 5.36 3.42
N ILE A 155 -17.39 4.36 4.22
CA ILE A 155 -16.95 3.05 3.76
C ILE A 155 -18.14 2.10 3.89
N LEU A 156 -18.56 1.55 2.76
CA LEU A 156 -19.71 0.65 2.65
C LEU A 156 -19.25 -0.78 2.40
N LEU A 157 -20.07 -1.75 2.81
CA LEU A 157 -19.89 -3.14 2.47
C LEU A 157 -20.61 -3.47 1.15
N TYR A 158 -19.89 -4.10 0.24
CA TYR A 158 -20.39 -4.50 -1.08
C TYR A 158 -20.34 -6.03 -1.19
N ASP A 159 -21.43 -6.63 -1.58
CA ASP A 159 -21.52 -8.06 -1.90
C ASP A 159 -21.26 -8.24 -3.39
N ILE A 160 -20.18 -8.95 -3.72
CA ILE A 160 -19.73 -9.17 -5.10
C ILE A 160 -20.66 -10.13 -5.84
N ILE A 161 -21.27 -11.09 -5.13
CA ILE A 161 -22.12 -12.12 -5.74
C ILE A 161 -23.47 -11.53 -6.12
N SER A 162 -24.08 -10.78 -5.22
CA SER A 162 -25.38 -10.12 -5.48
C SER A 162 -25.25 -8.79 -6.24
N GLU A 163 -24.01 -8.33 -6.47
CA GLU A 163 -23.68 -7.05 -7.09
C GLU A 163 -24.39 -5.85 -6.41
N GLY A 164 -24.44 -5.87 -5.06
CA GLY A 164 -25.20 -4.90 -4.29
C GLY A 164 -24.49 -4.38 -3.04
N PHE A 165 -24.81 -3.14 -2.66
CA PHE A 165 -24.40 -2.61 -1.37
C PHE A 165 -25.25 -3.19 -0.24
N ILE A 166 -24.58 -3.66 0.80
CA ILE A 166 -25.22 -4.00 2.06
C ILE A 166 -25.37 -2.68 2.83
N SER A 167 -26.58 -2.36 3.25
CA SER A 167 -27.00 -1.03 3.75
C SER A 167 -26.36 -0.57 5.08
N THR A 168 -25.25 -1.15 5.49
CA THR A 168 -24.54 -0.80 6.72
C THR A 168 -23.21 -0.14 6.42
N THR A 169 -23.04 1.11 6.89
CA THR A 169 -21.75 1.80 6.89
C THR A 169 -20.79 1.04 7.80
N GLN A 170 -19.63 0.65 7.29
CA GLN A 170 -18.60 -0.05 8.02
C GLN A 170 -17.55 0.90 8.60
N GLY A 171 -17.55 2.16 8.16
CA GLY A 171 -16.57 3.13 8.59
C GLY A 171 -16.66 4.46 7.86
N THR A 172 -15.68 5.31 8.13
CA THR A 172 -15.56 6.64 7.53
C THR A 172 -14.16 6.86 6.93
N ILE A 173 -14.07 7.80 6.00
CA ILE A 173 -12.82 8.22 5.38
C ILE A 173 -12.67 9.73 5.45
N ASP A 174 -11.52 10.18 5.96
CA ASP A 174 -11.06 11.56 5.89
C ASP A 174 -10.06 11.69 4.74
N TYR A 175 -10.51 12.21 3.62
CA TYR A 175 -9.69 12.35 2.40
C TYR A 175 -8.54 13.34 2.56
N GLU A 176 -8.72 14.40 3.36
CA GLU A 176 -7.70 15.43 3.53
C GLU A 176 -6.54 14.96 4.40
N ASN A 177 -6.81 14.17 5.42
CA ASN A 177 -5.79 13.60 6.30
C ASN A 177 -5.36 12.19 5.87
N GLY A 178 -6.07 11.57 4.93
CA GLY A 178 -5.81 10.21 4.48
C GLY A 178 -6.00 9.18 5.57
N VAL A 179 -7.10 9.29 6.31
CA VAL A 179 -7.42 8.38 7.42
C VAL A 179 -8.71 7.62 7.09
N ILE A 180 -8.66 6.31 7.21
CA ILE A 180 -9.84 5.43 7.11
C ILE A 180 -10.05 4.76 8.45
N GLU A 181 -11.25 4.88 8.99
CA GLU A 181 -11.65 4.27 10.26
C GLU A 181 -12.79 3.28 10.01
N LEU A 182 -12.58 2.01 10.34
CA LEU A 182 -13.62 1.00 10.37
C LEU A 182 -14.10 0.83 11.80
N SER A 183 -15.41 0.89 12.01
CA SER A 183 -16.03 0.81 13.33
C SER A 183 -17.03 -0.35 13.38
N GLY A 184 -16.83 -1.23 14.34
CA GLY A 184 -17.72 -2.39 14.49
C GLY A 184 -17.61 -3.38 13.32
N PHE A 185 -16.51 -3.37 12.58
CA PHE A 185 -16.30 -4.26 11.44
C PHE A 185 -16.20 -5.71 11.90
N ASN A 186 -17.12 -6.52 11.42
CA ASN A 186 -17.26 -7.92 11.82
C ASN A 186 -17.39 -8.82 10.58
N PRO A 187 -16.29 -9.03 9.85
CA PRO A 187 -16.32 -9.87 8.66
C PRO A 187 -16.43 -11.35 9.00
N VAL A 188 -17.21 -12.07 8.20
CA VAL A 188 -17.13 -13.54 8.16
C VAL A 188 -15.96 -13.90 7.26
N LEU A 189 -14.94 -14.54 7.81
CA LEU A 189 -13.67 -14.81 7.11
C LEU A 189 -13.18 -16.21 7.39
N ASP A 190 -12.46 -16.77 6.45
CA ASP A 190 -11.57 -17.88 6.72
C ASP A 190 -10.44 -17.42 7.66
N ILE A 191 -10.02 -18.31 8.57
CA ILE A 191 -8.98 -18.00 9.58
C ILE A 191 -7.71 -17.49 8.88
N ASN A 192 -7.15 -16.39 9.39
CA ASN A 192 -5.93 -15.71 8.91
C ASN A 192 -6.05 -15.01 7.52
N THR A 193 -7.23 -14.62 7.12
CA THR A 193 -7.38 -13.82 5.90
C THR A 193 -6.76 -12.43 6.07
N VAL A 194 -5.89 -12.08 5.13
CA VAL A 194 -5.32 -10.75 5.03
C VAL A 194 -6.22 -9.91 4.13
N ILE A 195 -6.73 -8.80 4.65
CA ILE A 195 -7.45 -7.82 3.86
C ILE A 195 -6.47 -6.69 3.50
N SER A 196 -6.41 -6.35 2.21
CA SER A 196 -5.68 -5.20 1.71
C SER A 196 -6.66 -4.07 1.46
N LEU A 197 -6.40 -2.89 2.02
CA LEU A 197 -7.22 -1.69 1.81
C LEU A 197 -6.43 -0.72 0.94
N TYR A 198 -6.87 -0.59 -0.30
CA TYR A 198 -6.27 0.25 -1.35
C TYR A 198 -6.88 1.64 -1.33
N ALA A 199 -6.10 2.64 -1.71
CA ALA A 199 -6.56 3.99 -1.98
C ALA A 199 -5.65 4.66 -3.02
N THR A 200 -6.21 5.61 -3.78
CA THR A 200 -5.44 6.41 -4.72
C THR A 200 -5.10 7.76 -4.08
N PRO A 201 -3.84 8.11 -3.95
CA PRO A 201 -3.46 9.41 -3.41
C PRO A 201 -3.87 10.53 -4.36
N LYS A 202 -4.20 11.72 -3.82
CA LYS A 202 -4.57 12.90 -4.60
C LYS A 202 -3.38 13.48 -5.39
N THR A 203 -2.18 13.28 -4.87
CA THR A 203 -0.92 13.62 -5.53
C THR A 203 -0.07 12.38 -5.62
N ASN A 204 0.71 12.26 -6.69
CA ASN A 204 1.59 11.10 -6.87
C ASN A 204 2.86 11.17 -5.99
N ASP A 205 3.13 12.30 -5.33
CA ASP A 205 4.16 12.38 -4.30
C ASP A 205 3.63 11.78 -3.00
N ILE A 206 4.32 10.79 -2.44
CA ILE A 206 3.92 10.10 -1.21
C ILE A 206 4.83 10.53 -0.07
N SER A 207 4.23 11.14 0.94
CA SER A 207 4.92 11.55 2.16
C SER A 207 4.89 10.45 3.21
N THR A 208 5.97 10.32 3.98
CA THR A 208 6.06 9.36 5.07
C THR A 208 6.15 10.07 6.42
N VAL A 209 5.58 9.45 7.44
CA VAL A 209 5.78 9.85 8.84
C VAL A 209 6.87 8.99 9.48
N ARG A 210 7.29 9.36 10.69
CA ARG A 210 8.48 8.81 11.37
C ARG A 210 8.57 7.29 11.41
N ASN A 211 7.46 6.58 11.53
CA ASN A 211 7.42 5.12 11.70
C ASN A 211 6.90 4.39 10.45
N ASN A 212 6.70 5.09 9.35
CA ASN A 212 6.15 4.51 8.14
C ASN A 212 7.26 4.19 7.14
N LEU A 213 7.18 3.00 6.55
CA LEU A 213 8.03 2.52 5.46
C LEU A 213 7.19 2.34 4.21
N LEU A 214 7.69 2.85 3.09
CA LEU A 214 7.12 2.58 1.77
C LEU A 214 7.76 1.30 1.21
N ILE A 215 6.91 0.38 0.75
CA ILE A 215 7.35 -0.90 0.19
C ILE A 215 6.73 -1.06 -1.19
N LEU A 216 7.56 -1.26 -2.20
CA LEU A 216 7.09 -1.68 -3.51
C LEU A 216 6.51 -3.09 -3.41
N ASN A 217 5.26 -3.24 -3.83
CA ASN A 217 4.62 -4.56 -3.90
C ASN A 217 4.62 -5.11 -5.33
N SER A 218 4.17 -4.30 -6.29
CA SER A 218 4.12 -4.69 -7.68
C SER A 218 4.42 -3.52 -8.62
N THR A 219 4.98 -3.86 -9.77
CA THR A 219 5.13 -2.95 -10.90
C THR A 219 4.56 -3.64 -12.13
N ASN A 220 3.54 -3.04 -12.71
CA ASN A 220 2.96 -3.48 -13.96
C ASN A 220 3.40 -2.51 -15.07
N VAL A 221 4.02 -3.04 -16.12
CA VAL A 221 4.57 -2.26 -17.24
C VAL A 221 3.85 -2.65 -18.52
N THR A 222 3.20 -1.69 -19.15
CA THR A 222 2.63 -1.83 -20.51
C THR A 222 3.51 -1.08 -21.50
N LEU A 223 3.88 -1.70 -22.59
CA LEU A 223 4.71 -1.10 -23.62
C LEU A 223 3.88 -0.69 -24.84
N GLU A 224 4.07 0.53 -25.32
CA GLU A 224 3.50 1.07 -26.55
C GLU A 224 4.62 1.50 -27.49
N THR A 225 4.58 1.06 -28.76
CA THR A 225 5.54 1.47 -29.78
C THR A 225 5.15 2.81 -30.40
N ILE A 226 6.16 3.63 -30.72
CA ILE A 226 6.02 4.91 -31.45
C ILE A 226 6.81 4.86 -32.73
#